data_b98065e1d7f500df838c849874aa22e0
#
_entry.id   b98065e1d7f500df838c849874aa22e0
#
_cell.length_a   1.000
_cell.length_b   1.000
_cell.length_c   1.000
_cell.angle_alpha   90.00
_cell.angle_beta   90.00
_cell.angle_gamma   90.00
#
_symmetry.space_group_name_H-M   'P 1'
#
loop_
_entity.id
_entity.type
_entity.pdbx_description
1 polymer ?
#
loop_
_entity_poly.entity_id
_entity_poly.type
_entity_poly.pdbx_seq_one_letter_code
_entity_poly.pdbx_strand_id
1 'polypeptide(L)'
;MKKLGVYCGSFNPIHNGHIEIIKKVVNQGLVDEVLIIPTGNYWHKQNLLPLEDRINMIKLCNISNLIIDTTHNNIQYTIDILDDLSLTVDDELHFIVGADNLEGLPKWSNFENLMKYNFIIVPRDNIDIEHYMTL
;
A
#
# COMPACT_ATOMS: atom_id res chain seq x y z
N MET A 1 14.68 -11.01 8.98
CA MET A 1 14.07 -9.69 8.84
C MET A 1 12.62 -9.85 8.42
N LYS A 2 11.74 -9.16 9.10
CA LYS A 2 10.32 -9.19 8.79
C LYS A 2 10.02 -8.46 7.48
N LYS A 3 9.10 -9.01 6.69
CA LYS A 3 8.68 -8.39 5.42
C LYS A 3 7.37 -7.64 5.65
N LEU A 4 7.39 -6.35 5.38
CA LEU A 4 6.22 -5.47 5.53
C LEU A 4 5.72 -5.02 4.17
N GLY A 5 4.48 -5.38 3.86
CA GLY A 5 3.81 -4.87 2.67
C GLY A 5 3.28 -3.48 2.94
N VAL A 6 3.59 -2.53 2.08
CA VAL A 6 3.11 -1.15 2.19
C VAL A 6 2.02 -0.94 1.15
N TYR A 7 0.79 -0.72 1.58
CA TYR A 7 -0.37 -0.62 0.71
C TYR A 7 -1.02 0.75 0.86
N CYS A 8 -0.77 1.63 -0.11
CA CYS A 8 -1.28 3.00 -0.13
C CYS A 8 -2.49 3.10 -1.04
N GLY A 9 -3.45 3.91 -0.67
CA GLY A 9 -4.62 4.18 -1.47
C GLY A 9 -5.61 5.05 -0.73
N SER A 10 -6.65 5.49 -1.40
CA SER A 10 -7.69 6.28 -0.75
C SER A 10 -8.58 5.41 0.15
N PHE A 11 -8.82 4.16 -0.22
CA PHE A 11 -9.71 3.25 0.52
C PHE A 11 -11.00 3.98 0.91
N ASN A 12 -11.76 4.36 -0.08
CA ASN A 12 -12.89 5.29 0.07
C ASN A 12 -14.23 4.67 -0.38
N PRO A 13 -14.78 3.70 0.32
CA PRO A 13 -14.18 2.96 1.44
C PRO A 13 -13.36 1.76 0.99
N ILE A 14 -12.73 1.07 1.93
CA ILE A 14 -12.16 -0.24 1.69
C ILE A 14 -13.26 -1.20 1.21
N HIS A 15 -12.93 -2.09 0.29
CA HIS A 15 -13.87 -3.05 -0.25
C HIS A 15 -13.23 -4.43 -0.41
N ASN A 16 -14.01 -5.41 -0.86
CA ASN A 16 -13.57 -6.80 -0.95
C ASN A 16 -12.32 -6.98 -1.81
N GLY A 17 -12.18 -6.20 -2.88
CA GLY A 17 -10.98 -6.26 -3.71
C GLY A 17 -9.71 -5.92 -2.95
N HIS A 18 -9.76 -4.90 -2.11
CA HIS A 18 -8.63 -4.53 -1.24
C HIS A 18 -8.33 -5.63 -0.23
N ILE A 19 -9.38 -6.16 0.39
CA ILE A 19 -9.26 -7.19 1.42
C ILE A 19 -8.64 -8.46 0.84
N GLU A 20 -9.05 -8.86 -0.35
CA GLU A 20 -8.49 -10.04 -1.03
C GLU A 20 -7.01 -9.88 -1.30
N ILE A 21 -6.58 -8.69 -1.73
CA ILE A 21 -5.16 -8.40 -1.97
C ILE A 21 -4.36 -8.57 -0.68
N ILE A 22 -4.84 -7.97 0.41
CA ILE A 22 -4.17 -8.05 1.71
C ILE A 22 -4.02 -9.51 2.16
N LYS A 23 -5.11 -10.27 2.10
CA LYS A 23 -5.10 -11.67 2.51
C LYS A 23 -4.18 -12.50 1.63
N LYS A 24 -4.17 -12.24 0.34
CA LYS A 24 -3.41 -13.03 -0.62
C LYS A 24 -1.92 -12.84 -0.46
N VAL A 25 -1.44 -11.61 -0.30
CA VAL A 25 0.00 -11.35 -0.15
C VAL A 25 0.54 -11.95 1.14
N VAL A 26 -0.27 -11.97 2.20
CA VAL A 26 0.11 -12.62 3.46
C VAL A 26 0.05 -14.14 3.33
N ASN A 27 -1.03 -14.69 2.79
CA ASN A 27 -1.21 -16.14 2.68
C ASN A 27 -0.19 -16.80 1.75
N GLN A 28 0.26 -16.09 0.72
CA GLN A 28 1.30 -16.60 -0.18
C GLN A 28 2.71 -16.44 0.38
N GLY A 29 2.84 -15.84 1.56
CA GLY A 29 4.15 -15.67 2.21
C GLY A 29 5.01 -14.57 1.59
N LEU A 30 4.42 -13.68 0.80
CA LEU A 30 5.16 -12.58 0.20
C LEU A 30 5.54 -11.52 1.23
N VAL A 31 4.68 -11.32 2.21
CA VAL A 31 4.93 -10.41 3.34
C VAL A 31 4.40 -11.07 4.62
N ASP A 32 4.89 -10.62 5.75
CA ASP A 32 4.43 -11.09 7.07
C ASP A 32 3.24 -10.29 7.57
N GLU A 33 3.25 -9.00 7.29
CA GLU A 33 2.18 -8.08 7.65
C GLU A 33 2.00 -7.05 6.55
N VAL A 34 0.84 -6.40 6.53
CA VAL A 34 0.54 -5.29 5.62
C VAL A 34 0.29 -4.03 6.44
N LEU A 35 1.00 -2.96 6.10
CA LEU A 35 0.73 -1.62 6.59
C LEU A 35 -0.16 -0.92 5.57
N ILE A 36 -1.42 -0.71 5.91
CA ILE A 36 -2.36 -0.01 5.04
C ILE A 36 -2.33 1.49 5.37
N ILE A 37 -2.14 2.30 4.35
CA ILE A 37 -1.99 3.76 4.51
C ILE A 37 -3.07 4.45 3.70
N PRO A 38 -4.20 4.82 4.34
CA PRO A 38 -5.20 5.64 3.66
C PRO A 38 -4.63 7.02 3.36
N THR A 39 -4.68 7.41 2.09
CA THR A 39 -4.12 8.67 1.59
C THR A 39 -5.18 9.43 0.78
N GLY A 40 -4.75 10.42 0.04
CA GLY A 40 -5.61 11.15 -0.88
C GLY A 40 -6.13 12.48 -0.36
N ASN A 41 -5.81 12.84 0.88
CA ASN A 41 -6.28 14.10 1.46
C ASN A 41 -5.76 15.33 0.71
N TYR A 42 -4.67 15.19 -0.03
CA TYR A 42 -4.06 16.28 -0.81
C TYR A 42 -4.70 16.53 -2.16
N TRP A 43 -5.37 15.51 -2.69
CA TRP A 43 -5.80 15.57 -4.08
C TRP A 43 -7.13 16.27 -4.27
N HIS A 44 -7.73 16.82 -3.22
CA HIS A 44 -9.04 17.45 -3.22
C HIS A 44 -10.07 16.63 -4.00
N LYS A 45 -10.00 15.31 -3.83
CA LYS A 45 -10.89 14.38 -4.50
C LYS A 45 -12.31 14.66 -4.05
N GLN A 46 -13.21 14.78 -5.02
CA GLN A 46 -14.64 14.87 -4.71
C GLN A 46 -15.12 13.56 -4.12
N ASN A 47 -16.01 13.64 -3.15
CA ASN A 47 -16.62 12.49 -2.50
C ASN A 47 -15.64 11.62 -1.69
N LEU A 48 -14.51 12.18 -1.30
CA LEU A 48 -13.62 11.49 -0.40
C LEU A 48 -14.19 11.54 1.02
N LEU A 49 -14.42 10.37 1.60
CA LEU A 49 -14.88 10.30 2.99
C LEU A 49 -13.80 10.85 3.93
N PRO A 50 -14.20 11.40 5.10
CA PRO A 50 -13.22 11.82 6.09
C PRO A 50 -12.26 10.68 6.44
N LEU A 51 -11.01 11.03 6.70
CA LEU A 51 -9.97 10.04 7.01
C LEU A 51 -10.39 9.15 8.18
N GLU A 52 -10.97 9.74 9.22
CA GLU A 52 -11.42 8.99 10.39
C GLU A 52 -12.42 7.91 10.02
N ASP A 53 -13.39 8.23 9.15
CA ASP A 53 -14.39 7.27 8.70
C ASP A 53 -13.76 6.15 7.89
N ARG A 54 -12.82 6.49 7.01
CA ARG A 54 -12.12 5.49 6.19
C ARG A 54 -11.32 4.52 7.07
N ILE A 55 -10.62 5.04 8.07
CA ILE A 55 -9.86 4.23 9.03
C ILE A 55 -10.81 3.34 9.84
N ASN A 56 -11.91 3.88 10.31
CA ASN A 56 -12.88 3.11 11.11
C ASN A 56 -13.48 1.96 10.30
N MET A 57 -13.74 2.16 9.03
CA MET A 57 -14.24 1.10 8.16
C MET A 57 -13.21 -0.02 7.98
N ILE A 58 -11.93 0.32 7.89
CA ILE A 58 -10.85 -0.68 7.83
C ILE A 58 -10.82 -1.49 9.12
N LYS A 59 -10.93 -0.83 10.26
CA LYS A 59 -10.95 -1.51 11.56
C LYS A 59 -12.10 -2.51 11.67
N LEU A 60 -13.27 -2.15 11.14
CA LEU A 60 -14.43 -3.02 11.16
C LEU A 60 -14.25 -4.30 10.35
N CYS A 61 -13.36 -4.30 9.36
CA CYS A 61 -13.08 -5.50 8.57
C CYS A 61 -12.37 -6.58 9.35
N ASN A 62 -11.73 -6.24 10.46
CA ASN A 62 -11.05 -7.17 11.37
C ASN A 62 -10.11 -8.14 10.65
N ILE A 63 -9.21 -7.57 9.84
CA ILE A 63 -8.29 -8.35 9.01
C ILE A 63 -7.05 -8.69 9.82
N SER A 64 -6.64 -9.98 9.79
CA SER A 64 -5.41 -10.43 10.44
C SER A 64 -4.18 -9.91 9.72
N ASN A 65 -3.11 -9.68 10.47
CA ASN A 65 -1.80 -9.25 9.94
C ASN A 65 -1.87 -7.88 9.22
N LEU A 66 -2.79 -7.03 9.65
CA LEU A 66 -2.97 -5.69 9.11
C LEU A 66 -2.67 -4.64 10.18
N ILE A 67 -1.79 -3.70 9.83
CA ILE A 67 -1.50 -2.52 10.66
C ILE A 67 -2.06 -1.32 9.93
N ILE A 68 -2.82 -0.48 10.60
CA ILE A 68 -3.40 0.72 10.02
C ILE A 68 -2.50 1.90 10.36
N ASP A 69 -1.95 2.54 9.33
CA ASP A 69 -1.10 3.71 9.53
C ASP A 69 -1.96 4.95 9.81
N THR A 70 -1.53 5.71 10.81
CA THR A 70 -2.18 6.97 11.20
C THR A 70 -1.22 8.16 11.17
N THR A 71 -0.02 7.99 10.65
CA THR A 71 1.02 9.03 10.68
C THR A 71 1.48 9.50 9.31
N HIS A 72 1.28 8.70 8.25
CA HIS A 72 1.73 9.01 6.89
C HIS A 72 0.59 9.43 5.96
N ASN A 73 -0.62 9.61 6.47
CA ASN A 73 -1.83 9.82 5.67
C ASN A 73 -1.81 11.13 4.88
N ASN A 74 -1.01 12.09 5.31
CA ASN A 74 -0.90 13.41 4.69
C ASN A 74 0.34 13.57 3.83
N ILE A 75 1.09 12.50 3.60
CA ILE A 75 2.25 12.55 2.71
C ILE A 75 1.77 12.37 1.28
N GLN A 76 2.16 13.28 0.41
CA GLN A 76 1.64 13.35 -0.95
C GLN A 76 2.21 12.28 -1.87
N TYR A 77 3.51 12.01 -1.78
CA TYR A 77 4.20 11.12 -2.71
C TYR A 77 4.61 9.81 -2.05
N THR A 78 4.39 8.71 -2.78
CA THR A 78 4.72 7.38 -2.30
C THR A 78 6.19 7.24 -1.91
N ILE A 79 7.10 7.82 -2.70
CA ILE A 79 8.53 7.75 -2.40
C ILE A 79 8.84 8.33 -1.03
N ASP A 80 8.19 9.41 -0.65
CA ASP A 80 8.42 10.05 0.65
C ASP A 80 7.91 9.18 1.80
N ILE A 81 6.81 8.47 1.57
CA ILE A 81 6.30 7.51 2.56
C ILE A 81 7.30 6.37 2.76
N LEU A 82 7.78 5.79 1.66
CA LEU A 82 8.72 4.67 1.73
C LEU A 82 10.06 5.09 2.34
N ASP A 83 10.57 6.27 1.98
CA ASP A 83 11.82 6.77 2.55
C ASP A 83 11.69 7.01 4.06
N ASP A 84 10.59 7.58 4.50
CA ASP A 84 10.36 7.78 5.94
C ASP A 84 10.25 6.44 6.68
N LEU A 85 9.51 5.49 6.12
CA LEU A 85 9.40 4.16 6.71
C LEU A 85 10.76 3.46 6.78
N SER A 86 11.59 3.60 5.75
CA SER A 86 12.91 2.98 5.74
C SER A 86 13.81 3.48 6.85
N LEU A 87 13.57 4.70 7.36
CA LEU A 87 14.31 5.28 8.47
C LEU A 87 13.75 4.86 9.83
N THR A 88 12.48 4.50 9.91
CA THR A 88 11.79 4.29 11.19
C THR A 88 11.50 2.83 11.51
N VAL A 89 11.49 1.95 10.51
CA VAL A 89 11.26 0.53 10.73
C VAL A 89 12.44 -0.29 10.20
N ASP A 90 12.71 -1.42 10.85
CA ASP A 90 13.79 -2.33 10.44
C ASP A 90 13.30 -3.37 9.44
N ASP A 91 12.03 -3.36 9.12
CA ASP A 91 11.41 -4.35 8.24
C ASP A 91 11.86 -4.17 6.79
N GLU A 92 11.88 -5.27 6.03
CA GLU A 92 12.06 -5.22 4.59
C GLU A 92 10.76 -4.75 3.96
N LEU A 93 10.80 -3.62 3.25
CA LEU A 93 9.60 -3.00 2.67
C LEU A 93 9.28 -3.56 1.29
N HIS A 94 8.01 -3.87 1.07
CA HIS A 94 7.47 -4.32 -0.22
C HIS A 94 6.28 -3.45 -0.57
N PHE A 95 6.40 -2.64 -1.62
CA PHE A 95 5.32 -1.76 -2.05
C PHE A 95 4.28 -2.53 -2.87
N ILE A 96 3.05 -2.54 -2.40
CA ILE A 96 1.95 -3.23 -3.06
C ILE A 96 1.26 -2.25 -4.00
N VAL A 97 1.23 -2.57 -5.29
CA VAL A 97 0.63 -1.72 -6.32
C VAL A 97 -0.21 -2.55 -7.27
N GLY A 98 -1.37 -2.01 -7.66
CA GLY A 98 -2.22 -2.64 -8.66
C GLY A 98 -1.61 -2.50 -10.05
N ALA A 99 -1.81 -3.52 -10.90
CA ALA A 99 -1.32 -3.50 -12.27
C ALA A 99 -1.86 -2.31 -13.07
N ASP A 100 -3.04 -1.82 -12.70
CA ASP A 100 -3.66 -0.65 -13.34
C ASP A 100 -2.79 0.61 -13.23
N ASN A 101 -1.93 0.69 -12.23
CA ASN A 101 -1.08 1.85 -11.97
C ASN A 101 0.28 1.76 -12.66
N LEU A 102 0.60 0.64 -13.31
CA LEU A 102 1.93 0.45 -13.91
C LEU A 102 2.23 1.44 -15.02
N GLU A 103 1.27 1.74 -15.87
CA GLU A 103 1.46 2.70 -16.96
C GLU A 103 1.84 4.09 -16.46
N GLY A 104 1.24 4.49 -15.34
CA GLY A 104 1.51 5.79 -14.74
C GLY A 104 2.75 5.83 -13.87
N LEU A 105 3.30 4.67 -13.52
CA LEU A 105 4.39 4.58 -12.56
C LEU A 105 5.61 5.42 -12.93
N PRO A 106 6.09 5.42 -14.21
CA PRO A 106 7.24 6.26 -14.58
C PRO A 106 7.03 7.75 -14.39
N LYS A 107 5.78 8.19 -14.28
CA LYS A 107 5.43 9.60 -14.05
C LYS A 107 5.35 9.96 -12.58
N TRP A 108 5.47 8.97 -11.69
CA TRP A 108 5.42 9.22 -10.26
C TRP A 108 6.66 9.99 -9.80
N SER A 109 6.48 10.82 -8.79
CA SER A 109 7.58 11.61 -8.24
C SER A 109 8.74 10.70 -7.83
N ASN A 110 9.94 11.06 -8.26
CA ASN A 110 11.17 10.34 -7.93
C ASN A 110 11.13 8.86 -8.32
N PHE A 111 10.63 8.58 -9.50
CA PHE A 111 10.48 7.21 -10.01
C PHE A 111 11.76 6.39 -9.89
N GLU A 112 12.91 6.96 -10.19
CA GLU A 112 14.19 6.24 -10.13
C GLU A 112 14.49 5.74 -8.72
N ASN A 113 14.23 6.56 -7.71
CA ASN A 113 14.41 6.17 -6.31
C ASN A 113 13.35 5.18 -5.87
N LEU A 114 12.12 5.32 -6.39
CA LEU A 114 11.04 4.40 -6.11
C LEU A 114 11.37 2.98 -6.57
N MET A 115 12.06 2.85 -7.71
CA MET A 115 12.46 1.54 -8.26
C MET A 115 13.54 0.84 -7.45
N LYS A 116 14.09 1.47 -6.43
CA LYS A 116 15.01 0.82 -5.49
C LYS A 116 14.30 -0.02 -4.43
N TYR A 117 13.00 0.12 -4.31
CA TYR A 117 12.20 -0.67 -3.38
C TYR A 117 11.67 -1.94 -4.03
N ASN A 118 11.34 -2.92 -3.20
CA ASN A 118 10.69 -4.15 -3.67
C ASN A 118 9.24 -3.86 -4.01
N PHE A 119 8.73 -4.49 -5.05
CA PHE A 119 7.36 -4.29 -5.51
C PHE A 119 6.59 -5.60 -5.49
N ILE A 120 5.31 -5.52 -5.15
CA ILE A 120 4.33 -6.58 -5.36
C ILE A 120 3.27 -6.00 -6.29
N ILE A 121 3.20 -6.54 -7.51
CA ILE A 121 2.24 -6.07 -8.50
C ILE A 121 1.05 -7.04 -8.53
N VAL A 122 -0.13 -6.49 -8.26
CA VAL A 122 -1.36 -7.29 -8.18
C VAL A 122 -2.17 -7.07 -9.43
N PRO A 123 -2.39 -8.12 -10.24
CA PRO A 123 -3.25 -8.02 -11.43
C PRO A 123 -4.68 -7.70 -11.04
N ARG A 124 -5.37 -6.97 -11.89
CA ARG A 124 -6.76 -6.59 -11.66
C ARG A 124 -7.68 -7.80 -11.48
N ASP A 125 -7.48 -8.82 -12.31
CA ASP A 125 -8.29 -10.04 -12.28
C ASP A 125 -7.79 -11.04 -11.25
N ASN A 126 -6.74 -10.68 -10.54
CA ASN A 126 -6.23 -11.39 -9.39
C ASN A 126 -5.86 -12.85 -9.65
N ILE A 127 -5.37 -13.15 -10.86
CA ILE A 127 -5.01 -14.50 -11.24
C ILE A 127 -3.62 -14.85 -10.72
N ASP A 128 -2.63 -14.00 -11.00
CA ASP A 128 -1.25 -14.19 -10.57
C ASP A 128 -0.69 -12.89 -9.99
N ILE A 129 0.04 -13.01 -8.88
CA ILE A 129 0.76 -11.88 -8.29
C ILE A 129 2.20 -11.91 -8.79
N GLU A 130 2.65 -10.79 -9.32
CA GLU A 130 4.04 -10.61 -9.70
C GLU A 130 4.80 -9.94 -8.57
N HIS A 131 5.91 -10.55 -8.17
CA HIS A 131 6.74 -10.05 -7.08
C HIS A 131 8.12 -9.71 -7.61
N TYR A 132 8.47 -8.44 -7.55
CA TYR A 132 9.77 -7.94 -8.01
C TYR A 132 10.59 -7.51 -6.81
N MET A 133 11.79 -8.09 -6.72
CA MET A 133 12.74 -7.78 -5.66
C MET A 133 13.84 -6.88 -6.19
N THR A 134 14.28 -5.96 -5.34
CA THR A 134 15.46 -5.15 -5.63
C THR A 134 16.71 -6.03 -5.57
N LEU A 135 17.54 -5.94 -6.59
CA LEU A 135 18.80 -6.66 -6.65
C LEU A 135 19.94 -5.90 -5.96
#